data_4e85b04d92871acb678162c42d07ce7c
#
_entry.id   4e85b04d92871acb678162c42d07ce7c
#
_cell.length_a   1.000
_cell.length_b   1.000
_cell.length_c   1.000
_cell.angle_alpha   90.00
_cell.angle_beta   90.00
_cell.angle_gamma   90.00
#
_symmetry.space_group_name_H-M   'P 1'
#
loop_
_entity.id
_entity.type
_entity.pdbx_description
1 polymer ?
#
loop_
_entity_poly.entity_id
_entity_poly.type
_entity_poly.pdbx_seq_one_letter_code
_entity_poly.pdbx_strand_id
1 'polypeptide(L)'
;MMRKNILIIFALIMLTACSGRQKQAESADASVADSTEVTAPKETDSMASHHQSYSLTGTIGEDKASLELDRNGNEVTGVVTRCDYCLPINVEGTWQGNNITVDGVSQAGSHIEYQLTVTGNAAQGVEMLSAEGEVEKQNVTMTIEHS
;
A
#
# COMPACT_ATOMS: atom_id res chain seq x y z
N MET A 1 -16.82 -40.38 -9.44
CA MET A 1 -16.86 -40.48 -10.92
C MET A 1 -17.18 -39.13 -11.51
N MET A 2 -16.39 -38.73 -12.42
CA MET A 2 -16.38 -37.66 -13.44
C MET A 2 -15.42 -36.52 -13.14
N ARG A 3 -14.23 -36.75 -13.64
CA ARG A 3 -13.20 -35.75 -13.94
C ARG A 3 -13.68 -34.89 -15.11
N LYS A 4 -13.68 -33.59 -14.98
CA LYS A 4 -13.74 -32.69 -16.14
C LYS A 4 -12.48 -31.87 -16.17
N ASN A 5 -11.57 -32.33 -17.00
CA ASN A 5 -10.42 -31.57 -17.50
C ASN A 5 -10.94 -30.36 -18.28
N ILE A 6 -10.58 -29.18 -17.90
CA ILE A 6 -10.66 -28.01 -18.77
C ILE A 6 -9.25 -27.59 -19.08
N LEU A 7 -8.83 -27.97 -20.24
CA LEU A 7 -7.64 -27.57 -20.95
C LEU A 7 -7.92 -26.16 -21.50
N ILE A 8 -7.34 -25.15 -20.96
CA ILE A 8 -7.40 -23.80 -21.52
C ILE A 8 -6.04 -23.45 -22.10
N ILE A 9 -6.10 -23.34 -23.38
CA ILE A 9 -5.10 -23.04 -24.36
C ILE A 9 -4.44 -21.69 -24.09
N PHE A 10 -3.12 -21.72 -24.01
CA PHE A 10 -2.26 -20.55 -24.06
C PHE A 10 -2.35 -19.88 -25.43
N ALA A 11 -2.76 -18.64 -25.47
CA ALA A 11 -2.52 -17.77 -26.60
C ALA A 11 -1.36 -16.84 -26.29
N LEU A 12 -0.25 -17.18 -26.91
CA LEU A 12 0.99 -16.42 -26.99
C LEU A 12 0.76 -15.19 -27.86
N ILE A 13 0.93 -13.99 -27.34
CA ILE A 13 1.07 -12.78 -28.15
C ILE A 13 2.43 -12.16 -27.85
N MET A 14 3.35 -12.46 -28.72
CA MET A 14 4.56 -11.71 -29.00
C MET A 14 4.19 -10.48 -29.83
N LEU A 15 4.83 -9.38 -29.58
CA LEU A 15 5.26 -8.31 -30.54
C LEU A 15 5.34 -6.98 -29.75
N THR A 16 6.28 -6.13 -29.86
CA THR A 16 7.45 -5.88 -30.74
C THR A 16 8.21 -4.73 -30.11
N ALA A 17 9.49 -4.81 -30.20
CA ALA A 17 10.43 -3.74 -29.93
C ALA A 17 10.23 -2.56 -30.90
N CYS A 18 10.32 -1.36 -30.41
CA CYS A 18 10.71 -0.22 -31.23
C CYS A 18 11.85 0.56 -30.57
N SER A 19 12.99 0.28 -31.11
CA SER A 19 14.24 0.98 -31.04
C SER A 19 14.09 2.37 -31.69
N GLY A 20 14.40 3.39 -30.96
CA GLY A 20 14.49 4.76 -31.47
C GLY A 20 15.73 5.45 -30.90
N ARG A 21 16.86 5.13 -31.52
CA ARG A 21 18.15 5.78 -31.27
C ARG A 21 18.26 6.94 -32.22
N GLN A 22 18.47 8.16 -31.72
CA GLN A 22 19.10 9.19 -32.52
C GLN A 22 20.05 10.04 -31.73
N LYS A 23 21.25 10.03 -32.25
CA LYS A 23 22.49 10.70 -31.92
C LYS A 23 22.44 12.21 -32.26
N GLN A 24 23.07 13.01 -31.37
CA GLN A 24 24.25 13.83 -31.62
C GLN A 24 24.17 15.02 -32.58
N ALA A 25 24.54 16.16 -32.06
CA ALA A 25 25.58 17.12 -32.47
C ALA A 25 25.39 18.38 -31.62
N GLU A 26 26.24 18.75 -30.71
CA GLU A 26 27.49 19.51 -30.85
C GLU A 26 27.39 20.76 -31.72
N SER A 27 27.44 21.94 -31.09
CA SER A 27 28.43 22.98 -31.32
C SER A 27 28.18 24.23 -30.50
N ALA A 28 29.22 24.61 -29.82
CA ALA A 28 29.58 25.83 -29.18
C ALA A 28 29.18 27.15 -29.92
N ASP A 29 28.89 28.22 -29.18
CA ASP A 29 29.81 29.32 -29.00
C ASP A 29 29.22 30.44 -28.12
N ALA A 30 30.14 31.11 -27.47
CA ALA A 30 30.08 32.12 -26.46
C ALA A 30 29.29 33.39 -26.81
N SER A 31 28.72 34.07 -25.82
CA SER A 31 29.19 35.38 -25.35
C SER A 31 28.19 36.15 -24.51
N VAL A 32 28.56 36.41 -23.29
CA VAL A 32 28.57 37.70 -22.54
C VAL A 32 27.24 38.39 -22.19
N ALA A 33 27.08 38.46 -20.85
CA ALA A 33 26.66 39.58 -19.99
C ALA A 33 25.23 40.12 -20.14
N ASP A 34 24.46 40.13 -19.10
CA ASP A 34 24.41 41.17 -18.08
C ASP A 34 23.24 40.91 -17.14
N SER A 35 23.54 41.12 -15.89
CA SER A 35 22.69 41.27 -14.72
C SER A 35 21.18 41.54 -14.97
N THR A 36 20.31 40.74 -14.37
CA THR A 36 19.38 41.31 -13.39
C THR A 36 18.87 40.16 -12.49
N GLU A 37 19.34 40.22 -11.28
CA GLU A 37 18.86 39.51 -10.11
C GLU A 37 17.39 39.82 -9.91
N VAL A 38 16.54 38.86 -10.16
CA VAL A 38 15.20 38.79 -9.58
C VAL A 38 15.11 37.48 -8.81
N THR A 39 15.48 37.61 -7.56
CA THR A 39 15.22 36.62 -6.53
C THR A 39 13.73 36.45 -6.41
N ALA A 40 13.17 35.50 -7.14
CA ALA A 40 11.87 34.93 -6.79
C ALA A 40 12.11 34.01 -5.60
N PRO A 41 11.37 34.15 -4.50
CA PRO A 41 11.42 33.18 -3.43
C PRO A 41 10.86 31.89 -4.00
N LYS A 42 11.73 30.90 -4.13
CA LYS A 42 11.33 29.52 -4.32
C LYS A 42 10.59 29.15 -3.05
N GLU A 43 9.28 29.27 -3.09
CA GLU A 43 8.42 28.61 -2.12
C GLU A 43 8.77 27.13 -2.20
N THR A 44 9.67 26.74 -1.34
CA THR A 44 9.83 25.36 -0.94
C THR A 44 8.55 25.07 -0.19
N ASP A 45 7.56 24.55 -0.92
CA ASP A 45 6.42 23.90 -0.32
C ASP A 45 6.98 22.74 0.49
N SER A 46 7.30 23.07 1.74
CA SER A 46 7.60 22.12 2.78
C SER A 46 6.29 21.41 3.02
N MET A 47 6.05 20.34 2.24
CA MET A 47 5.10 19.32 2.63
C MET A 47 5.59 18.79 3.96
N ALA A 48 5.13 19.43 5.03
CA ALA A 48 5.21 18.87 6.36
C ALA A 48 4.50 17.52 6.26
N SER A 49 5.26 16.46 6.21
CA SER A 49 4.74 15.10 6.27
C SER A 49 4.03 15.00 7.61
N HIS A 50 2.71 15.03 7.60
CA HIS A 50 1.91 14.83 8.79
C HIS A 50 1.98 13.35 9.13
N HIS A 51 2.97 13.03 9.94
CA HIS A 51 3.11 11.70 10.53
C HIS A 51 2.08 11.58 11.66
N GLN A 52 1.20 10.60 11.56
CA GLN A 52 0.14 10.34 12.53
C GLN A 52 0.11 8.85 12.86
N SER A 53 0.09 8.54 14.15
CA SER A 53 -0.03 7.17 14.64
C SER A 53 -1.47 6.89 15.10
N TYR A 54 -1.95 5.70 14.80
CA TYR A 54 -3.29 5.24 15.12
C TYR A 54 -3.21 3.85 15.74
N SER A 55 -3.96 3.64 16.79
CA SER A 55 -4.20 2.32 17.37
C SER A 55 -5.63 1.91 17.11
N LEU A 56 -5.81 0.75 16.49
CA LEU A 56 -7.10 0.15 16.22
C LEU A 56 -7.21 -1.13 17.02
N THR A 57 -8.28 -1.26 17.79
CA THR A 57 -8.54 -2.46 18.59
C THR A 57 -9.92 -3.03 18.29
N GLY A 58 -10.04 -4.34 18.23
CA GLY A 58 -11.31 -4.97 17.90
C GLY A 58 -11.20 -6.46 17.63
N THR A 59 -11.87 -6.91 16.57
CA THR A 59 -11.92 -8.33 16.18
C THR A 59 -11.68 -8.53 14.70
N ILE A 60 -11.07 -9.67 14.39
CA ILE A 60 -10.97 -10.27 13.04
C ILE A 60 -11.63 -11.64 13.13
N GLY A 61 -12.79 -11.80 12.48
CA GLY A 61 -13.65 -12.92 12.75
C GLY A 61 -14.12 -12.93 14.21
N GLU A 62 -13.77 -13.99 14.93
CA GLU A 62 -14.08 -14.14 16.37
C GLU A 62 -12.87 -13.78 17.28
N ASP A 63 -11.69 -13.61 16.69
CA ASP A 63 -10.46 -13.37 17.42
C ASP A 63 -10.28 -11.88 17.75
N LYS A 64 -9.76 -11.59 18.95
CA LYS A 64 -9.32 -10.25 19.31
C LYS A 64 -8.09 -9.88 18.49
N ALA A 65 -8.06 -8.65 18.03
CA ALA A 65 -6.95 -8.14 17.24
C ALA A 65 -6.66 -6.67 17.53
N SER A 66 -5.41 -6.28 17.30
CA SER A 66 -4.98 -4.89 17.27
C SER A 66 -4.20 -4.59 15.99
N LEU A 67 -4.30 -3.34 15.56
CA LEU A 67 -3.62 -2.84 14.37
C LEU A 67 -3.03 -1.47 14.70
N GLU A 68 -1.72 -1.41 14.82
CA GLU A 68 -0.98 -0.17 15.03
C GLU A 68 -0.52 0.36 13.69
N LEU A 69 -0.96 1.56 13.31
CA LEU A 69 -0.67 2.18 12.01
C LEU A 69 0.04 3.51 12.16
N ASP A 70 1.09 3.69 11.39
CA ASP A 70 1.77 4.96 11.18
C ASP A 70 1.46 5.47 9.77
N ARG A 71 0.80 6.62 9.70
CA ARG A 71 0.40 7.26 8.46
C ARG A 71 1.30 8.44 8.12
N ASN A 72 1.77 8.47 6.87
CA ASN A 72 2.51 9.59 6.30
C ASN A 72 1.87 9.98 4.96
N GLY A 73 1.03 11.00 4.99
CA GLY A 73 0.22 11.36 3.82
C GLY A 73 -0.80 10.27 3.50
N ASN A 74 -0.64 9.60 2.36
CA ASN A 74 -1.45 8.46 1.96
C ASN A 74 -0.78 7.11 2.22
N GLU A 75 0.49 7.10 2.55
CA GLU A 75 1.22 5.87 2.87
C GLU A 75 0.97 5.47 4.31
N VAL A 76 0.87 4.18 4.54
CA VAL A 76 0.65 3.59 5.86
C VAL A 76 1.57 2.40 6.03
N THR A 77 2.21 2.34 7.18
CA THR A 77 2.93 1.16 7.66
C THR A 77 2.42 0.79 9.03
N GLY A 78 2.60 -0.43 9.45
CA GLY A 78 2.13 -0.80 10.79
C GLY A 78 2.36 -2.25 11.16
N VAL A 79 1.68 -2.64 12.22
CA VAL A 79 1.75 -3.99 12.78
C VAL A 79 0.36 -4.48 13.15
N VAL A 80 0.00 -5.65 12.68
CA VAL A 80 -1.19 -6.38 13.11
C VAL A 80 -0.79 -7.43 14.13
N THR A 81 -1.51 -7.47 15.25
CA THR A 81 -1.44 -8.56 16.23
C THR A 81 -2.81 -9.21 16.32
N ARG A 82 -2.88 -10.49 15.99
CA ARG A 82 -4.08 -11.31 16.11
C ARG A 82 -3.88 -12.26 17.26
N CYS A 83 -4.91 -12.47 18.05
CA CYS A 83 -4.93 -13.39 19.19
C CYS A 83 -3.75 -13.27 20.18
N ASP A 84 -3.91 -13.89 21.33
CA ASP A 84 -2.93 -13.81 22.43
C ASP A 84 -1.61 -14.56 22.15
N TYR A 85 -1.61 -15.42 21.14
CA TYR A 85 -0.45 -16.28 20.80
C TYR A 85 0.11 -16.02 19.40
N CYS A 86 -0.45 -15.06 18.69
CA CYS A 86 -0.04 -14.77 17.33
C CYS A 86 1.17 -13.85 17.34
N LEU A 87 2.09 -14.14 16.43
CA LEU A 87 3.21 -13.24 16.20
C LEU A 87 2.74 -12.02 15.42
N PRO A 88 3.29 -10.84 15.73
CA PRO A 88 2.96 -9.63 15.02
C PRO A 88 3.36 -9.73 13.54
N ILE A 89 2.53 -9.16 12.67
CA ILE A 89 2.71 -9.13 11.23
C ILE A 89 2.91 -7.69 10.80
N ASN A 90 4.03 -7.41 10.17
CA ASN A 90 4.25 -6.09 9.59
C ASN A 90 3.37 -5.94 8.35
N VAL A 91 2.73 -4.78 8.23
CA VAL A 91 1.86 -4.43 7.11
C VAL A 91 2.25 -3.08 6.53
N GLU A 92 2.02 -2.91 5.24
CA GLU A 92 2.22 -1.66 4.52
C GLU A 92 1.09 -1.45 3.52
N GLY A 93 0.85 -0.21 3.13
CA GLY A 93 -0.20 0.08 2.16
C GLY A 93 -0.61 1.53 2.10
N THR A 94 -1.89 1.79 1.96
CA THR A 94 -2.42 3.14 1.75
C THR A 94 -3.66 3.45 2.60
N TRP A 95 -3.79 4.73 2.95
CA TRP A 95 -4.99 5.29 3.56
C TRP A 95 -5.46 6.48 2.74
N GLN A 96 -6.51 6.28 1.95
CA GLN A 96 -7.06 7.31 1.06
C GLN A 96 -8.50 7.66 1.47
N GLY A 97 -8.72 8.88 1.89
CA GLY A 97 -10.02 9.30 2.42
C GLY A 97 -10.40 8.43 3.62
N ASN A 98 -11.46 7.67 3.47
CA ASN A 98 -11.98 6.76 4.50
C ASN A 98 -11.52 5.30 4.30
N ASN A 99 -10.74 5.00 3.28
CA ASN A 99 -10.37 3.63 2.97
C ASN A 99 -8.90 3.36 3.34
N ILE A 100 -8.69 2.29 4.09
CA ILE A 100 -7.39 1.74 4.45
C ILE A 100 -7.24 0.42 3.70
N THR A 101 -6.16 0.27 2.97
CA THR A 101 -5.75 -1.00 2.38
C THR A 101 -4.32 -1.25 2.76
N VAL A 102 -4.08 -2.30 3.53
CA VAL A 102 -2.73 -2.71 3.95
C VAL A 102 -2.56 -4.20 3.77
N ASP A 103 -1.36 -4.62 3.44
CA ASP A 103 -1.02 -6.02 3.26
C ASP A 103 0.30 -6.38 3.93
N GLY A 104 0.48 -7.66 4.16
CA GLY A 104 1.68 -8.21 4.78
C GLY A 104 1.80 -9.70 4.58
N VAL A 105 2.89 -10.25 5.09
CA VAL A 105 3.14 -11.69 5.01
C VAL A 105 3.37 -12.23 6.41
N SER A 106 2.63 -13.28 6.77
CA SER A 106 2.80 -13.98 8.03
C SER A 106 4.13 -14.76 8.06
N GLN A 107 4.57 -15.14 9.24
CA GLN A 107 5.77 -15.98 9.39
C GLN A 107 5.61 -17.37 8.72
N ALA A 108 4.38 -17.84 8.53
CA ALA A 108 4.09 -19.06 7.79
C ALA A 108 4.12 -18.87 6.26
N GLY A 109 4.35 -17.65 5.78
CA GLY A 109 4.40 -17.31 4.35
C GLY A 109 3.03 -17.04 3.72
N SER A 110 1.96 -16.96 4.51
CA SER A 110 0.64 -16.59 4.01
C SER A 110 0.57 -15.09 3.78
N HIS A 111 0.03 -14.68 2.63
CA HIS A 111 -0.25 -13.28 2.34
C HIS A 111 -1.57 -12.87 2.99
N ILE A 112 -1.57 -11.72 3.63
CA ILE A 112 -2.73 -11.17 4.35
C ILE A 112 -2.97 -9.77 3.83
N GLU A 113 -4.21 -9.48 3.46
CA GLU A 113 -4.64 -8.15 3.03
C GLU A 113 -5.83 -7.69 3.87
N TYR A 114 -5.81 -6.44 4.30
CA TYR A 114 -6.90 -5.78 5.02
C TYR A 114 -7.49 -4.67 4.16
N GLN A 115 -8.78 -4.72 3.95
CA GLN A 115 -9.54 -3.65 3.31
C GLN A 115 -10.56 -3.11 4.30
N LEU A 116 -10.32 -1.92 4.82
CA LEU A 116 -11.12 -1.31 5.87
C LEU A 116 -11.72 0.02 5.40
N THR A 117 -12.93 0.30 5.85
CA THR A 117 -13.58 1.62 5.68
C THR A 117 -13.77 2.23 7.07
N VAL A 118 -13.29 3.47 7.21
CA VAL A 118 -13.36 4.27 8.43
C VAL A 118 -14.62 5.12 8.44
N THR A 119 -15.38 5.06 9.53
CA THR A 119 -16.54 5.91 9.76
C THR A 119 -16.50 6.41 11.21
N GLY A 120 -16.17 7.70 11.38
CA GLY A 120 -15.91 8.25 12.70
C GLY A 120 -14.69 7.59 13.34
N ASN A 121 -14.89 6.96 14.49
CA ASN A 121 -13.86 6.19 15.20
C ASN A 121 -13.97 4.66 14.98
N ALA A 122 -14.77 4.21 14.04
CA ALA A 122 -14.91 2.80 13.70
C ALA A 122 -14.24 2.49 12.36
N ALA A 123 -13.55 1.37 12.26
CA ALA A 123 -13.03 0.80 11.02
C ALA A 123 -13.64 -0.58 10.83
N GLN A 124 -14.28 -0.79 9.69
CA GLN A 124 -14.94 -2.05 9.35
C GLN A 124 -14.53 -2.50 7.96
N GLY A 125 -14.45 -3.82 7.76
CA GLY A 125 -14.09 -4.35 6.47
C GLY A 125 -13.81 -5.84 6.49
N VAL A 126 -12.83 -6.25 5.70
CA VAL A 126 -12.47 -7.65 5.54
C VAL A 126 -10.96 -7.84 5.61
N GLU A 127 -10.58 -8.98 6.16
CA GLU A 127 -9.26 -9.58 5.98
C GLU A 127 -9.37 -10.66 4.91
N MET A 128 -8.40 -10.72 4.03
CA MET A 128 -8.22 -11.78 3.06
C MET A 128 -6.89 -12.48 3.34
N LEU A 129 -6.96 -13.74 3.75
CA LEU A 129 -5.81 -14.60 3.98
C LEU A 129 -5.63 -15.51 2.76
N SER A 130 -4.49 -15.40 2.11
CA SER A 130 -4.14 -16.23 0.95
C SER A 130 -3.00 -17.18 1.31
N ALA A 131 -3.27 -18.48 1.26
CA ALA A 131 -2.30 -19.54 1.52
C ALA A 131 -2.52 -20.69 0.53
N GLU A 132 -1.45 -21.19 -0.07
CA GLU A 132 -1.46 -22.36 -0.97
C GLU A 132 -2.48 -22.30 -2.13
N GLY A 133 -2.86 -21.08 -2.54
CA GLY A 133 -3.84 -20.86 -3.62
C GLY A 133 -5.30 -20.81 -3.16
N GLU A 134 -5.55 -20.93 -1.88
CA GLU A 134 -6.86 -20.72 -1.26
C GLU A 134 -6.93 -19.31 -0.66
N VAL A 135 -8.10 -18.69 -0.70
CA VAL A 135 -8.37 -17.38 -0.10
C VAL A 135 -9.50 -17.51 0.91
N GLU A 136 -9.18 -17.25 2.15
CA GLU A 136 -10.14 -17.15 3.24
C GLU A 136 -10.47 -15.69 3.51
N LYS A 137 -11.74 -15.38 3.80
CA LYS A 137 -12.18 -14.02 4.14
C LYS A 137 -12.79 -14.01 5.53
N GLN A 138 -12.40 -13.03 6.32
CA GLN A 138 -12.95 -12.80 7.65
C GLN A 138 -13.38 -11.33 7.79
N ASN A 139 -14.46 -11.10 8.54
CA ASN A 139 -14.90 -9.73 8.84
C ASN A 139 -13.98 -9.09 9.87
N VAL A 140 -13.72 -7.81 9.67
CA VAL A 140 -12.94 -6.98 10.58
C VAL A 140 -13.83 -5.89 11.15
N THR A 141 -13.80 -5.74 12.48
CA THR A 141 -14.48 -4.64 13.18
C THR A 141 -13.55 -4.10 14.24
N MET A 142 -13.15 -2.84 14.12
CA MET A 142 -12.20 -2.19 15.02
C MET A 142 -12.67 -0.81 15.43
N THR A 143 -12.19 -0.35 16.57
CA THR A 143 -12.32 1.02 17.07
C THR A 143 -10.96 1.70 16.96
N ILE A 144 -10.94 2.92 16.45
CA ILE A 144 -9.74 3.74 16.28
C ILE A 144 -9.55 4.60 17.54
N GLU A 145 -8.38 4.51 18.12
CA GLU A 145 -7.90 5.40 19.18
C GLU A 145 -6.78 6.27 18.59
N HIS A 146 -6.89 7.57 18.80
CA HIS A 146 -5.83 8.51 18.43
C HIS A 146 -4.79 8.53 19.54
N SER A 147 -3.55 8.32 19.19
CA SER A 147 -2.40 8.42 20.09
C SER A 147 -1.86 9.83 20.14
#